data_9aacdd0794a2269ec9955be330114ba8
#
_entry.id   9aacdd0794a2269ec9955be330114ba8
#
_cell.length_a   1.000
_cell.length_b   1.000
_cell.length_c   1.000
_cell.angle_alpha   90.00
_cell.angle_beta   90.00
_cell.angle_gamma   90.00
#
_symmetry.space_group_name_H-M   'P 1'
#
loop_
_entity.id
_entity.type
_entity.pdbx_description
1 polymer ?
#
loop_
_entity_poly.entity_id
_entity_poly.type
_entity_poly.pdbx_seq_one_letter_code
_entity_poly.pdbx_strand_id
1 'polypeptide(L)'
;MYDIQSRWKLESNILRYYGLRNQPNMFKNTVKLTKKQKTIVEKLPCDLTDDEISILKNLVGAEIVKFESKKLIPSSLDDAKFCKTCIANDFMIPGIEFDAEGRCPICQSTDKTKDLKSIVPIMNTFPRSKKSRFDVAVFYTGGKDSTYLLYYLSKVLKLSVLALTWEIPYMSESAKKSIENAKRSLDSVEFISRKVSNDDLRKIYNKLYALSENTCACPSLAYVLFYPELVANKVPYFVAGNEPAQLLGLYFNHMAPRIAYTFPDSKGLIFLFNVGRAFTLRPPLKKGQFHTLATMKQLAYGDSKIKNMAGYSNELVYNVCEAIKEAPNILNPLKRAIRASSRSGNIPAFVQVDFDEISGGAYEWQKIKDVIIRECGWVAPEESDKGLHTSCKIEKCKEHSQFARFYHMRSTMIPFSALEIAIASRSNNLSREKAMEELKKSLGFSLDEIPECAIMREYIER
;
A
#
# COMPACT_ATOMS: atom_id res chain seq x y z
N MET A 1 -28.43 11.34 26.80
CA MET A 1 -28.55 10.93 25.38
C MET A 1 -27.28 10.20 24.96
N TYR A 2 -27.38 9.14 24.16
CA TYR A 2 -26.27 8.39 23.60
C TYR A 2 -26.20 8.60 22.09
N ASP A 3 -25.00 8.51 21.53
CA ASP A 3 -24.75 8.60 20.11
C ASP A 3 -23.55 7.71 19.74
N ILE A 4 -23.39 7.42 18.45
CA ILE A 4 -22.21 6.73 17.95
C ILE A 4 -21.06 7.74 17.90
N GLN A 5 -19.89 7.36 18.38
CA GLN A 5 -18.70 8.20 18.28
C GLN A 5 -18.44 8.58 16.80
N SER A 6 -18.08 9.84 16.56
CA SER A 6 -18.06 10.45 15.21
C SER A 6 -17.19 9.75 14.16
N ARG A 7 -16.26 8.87 14.56
CA ARG A 7 -15.43 8.09 13.62
C ARG A 7 -15.89 6.65 13.41
N TRP A 8 -16.97 6.25 14.07
CA TRP A 8 -17.64 4.99 13.81
C TRP A 8 -18.81 5.19 12.84
N LYS A 9 -19.01 4.22 11.95
CA LYS A 9 -20.12 4.20 11.00
C LYS A 9 -20.76 2.83 11.00
N LEU A 10 -22.10 2.79 11.06
CA LEU A 10 -22.84 1.55 10.90
C LEU A 10 -22.96 1.19 9.42
N GLU A 11 -22.43 0.03 9.06
CA GLU A 11 -22.49 -0.53 7.72
C GLU A 11 -23.14 -1.91 7.78
N SER A 12 -24.40 -1.99 7.42
CA SER A 12 -25.20 -3.23 7.52
C SER A 12 -25.32 -3.72 8.97
N ASN A 13 -24.54 -4.71 9.37
CA ASN A 13 -24.50 -5.26 10.75
C ASN A 13 -23.09 -5.13 11.38
N ILE A 14 -22.27 -4.22 10.87
CA ILE A 14 -20.92 -3.99 11.33
C ILE A 14 -20.78 -2.50 11.69
N LEU A 15 -20.29 -2.20 12.88
CA LEU A 15 -19.71 -0.90 13.19
C LEU A 15 -18.28 -0.89 12.68
N ARG A 16 -17.95 0.09 11.86
CA ARG A 16 -16.60 0.29 11.31
C ARG A 16 -16.00 1.59 11.81
N TYR A 17 -14.78 1.50 12.29
CA TYR A 17 -13.99 2.64 12.75
C TYR A 17 -13.12 3.20 11.64
N TYR A 18 -13.17 4.50 11.45
CA TYR A 18 -12.38 5.24 10.47
C TYR A 18 -11.32 6.07 11.21
N GLY A 19 -10.32 5.40 11.72
CA GLY A 19 -9.23 5.97 12.50
C GLY A 19 -8.16 4.94 12.80
N LEU A 20 -7.25 5.29 13.68
CA LEU A 20 -6.14 4.44 14.11
C LEU A 20 -6.26 4.21 15.63
N ARG A 21 -6.54 2.99 16.03
CA ARG A 21 -6.89 2.66 17.41
C ARG A 21 -5.67 2.35 18.28
N ASN A 22 -5.74 2.80 19.52
CA ASN A 22 -4.79 2.42 20.55
C ASN A 22 -5.17 1.06 21.17
N GLN A 23 -4.92 -0.01 20.42
CA GLN A 23 -5.21 -1.40 20.82
C GLN A 23 -4.07 -2.30 20.34
N PRO A 24 -3.90 -3.51 20.96
CA PRO A 24 -2.88 -4.48 20.51
C PRO A 24 -2.92 -4.76 19.01
N ASN A 25 -4.11 -4.73 18.42
CA ASN A 25 -4.27 -4.71 16.97
C ASN A 25 -4.90 -3.37 16.56
N MET A 26 -4.06 -2.36 16.23
CA MET A 26 -4.51 -1.04 15.81
C MET A 26 -5.41 -1.05 14.57
N PHE A 27 -5.47 -2.16 13.86
CA PHE A 27 -6.24 -2.38 12.63
C PHE A 27 -7.57 -3.10 12.87
N LYS A 28 -7.85 -3.48 14.11
CA LYS A 28 -9.15 -4.03 14.46
C LYS A 28 -10.17 -2.89 14.52
N ASN A 29 -10.64 -2.51 13.35
CA ASN A 29 -11.54 -1.38 13.13
C ASN A 29 -12.99 -1.80 12.87
N THR A 30 -13.38 -3.03 13.20
CA THR A 30 -14.75 -3.53 12.97
C THR A 30 -15.28 -4.26 14.19
N VAL A 31 -16.55 -3.99 14.51
CA VAL A 31 -17.33 -4.70 15.53
C VAL A 31 -18.59 -5.24 14.87
N LYS A 32 -18.77 -6.55 14.90
CA LYS A 32 -19.98 -7.20 14.37
C LYS A 32 -21.10 -7.10 15.41
N LEU A 33 -22.23 -6.58 14.99
CA LEU A 33 -23.42 -6.43 15.83
C LEU A 33 -24.34 -7.65 15.74
N THR A 34 -24.95 -8.01 16.86
CA THR A 34 -26.13 -8.88 16.88
C THR A 34 -27.34 -8.12 16.33
N LYS A 35 -28.43 -8.83 15.98
CA LYS A 35 -29.65 -8.18 15.50
C LYS A 35 -30.20 -7.17 16.53
N LYS A 36 -30.22 -7.54 17.82
CA LYS A 36 -30.69 -6.66 18.90
C LYS A 36 -29.82 -5.41 19.03
N GLN A 37 -28.50 -5.56 19.04
CA GLN A 37 -27.57 -4.43 19.07
C GLN A 37 -27.74 -3.50 17.87
N LYS A 38 -27.88 -4.06 16.66
CA LYS A 38 -28.11 -3.28 15.46
C LYS A 38 -29.37 -2.42 15.57
N THR A 39 -30.49 -3.00 15.99
CA THR A 39 -31.76 -2.27 16.14
C THR A 39 -31.63 -1.10 17.11
N ILE A 40 -30.85 -1.26 18.19
CA ILE A 40 -30.63 -0.16 19.16
C ILE A 40 -29.71 0.90 18.55
N VAL A 41 -28.62 0.47 17.90
CA VAL A 41 -27.65 1.39 17.28
C VAL A 41 -28.28 2.24 16.15
N GLU A 42 -29.22 1.67 15.41
CA GLU A 42 -29.95 2.38 14.34
C GLU A 42 -30.88 3.49 14.84
N LYS A 43 -31.21 3.49 16.12
CA LYS A 43 -32.05 4.55 16.73
C LYS A 43 -31.24 5.77 17.21
N LEU A 44 -29.91 5.62 17.34
CA LEU A 44 -29.08 6.70 17.87
C LEU A 44 -29.06 7.92 16.92
N PRO A 45 -29.02 9.16 17.45
CA PRO A 45 -28.87 9.53 18.86
C PRO A 45 -30.18 9.50 19.65
N CYS A 46 -30.20 8.86 20.83
CA CYS A 46 -31.34 8.80 21.74
C CYS A 46 -30.92 8.51 23.19
N ASP A 47 -31.84 8.62 24.12
CA ASP A 47 -31.66 8.05 25.44
C ASP A 47 -31.90 6.52 25.38
N LEU A 48 -31.04 5.80 26.08
CA LEU A 48 -31.12 4.35 26.17
C LEU A 48 -31.66 3.93 27.55
N THR A 49 -32.49 2.91 27.54
CA THR A 49 -32.94 2.25 28.77
C THR A 49 -31.81 1.39 29.36
N ASP A 50 -31.94 1.01 30.64
CA ASP A 50 -30.94 0.15 31.31
C ASP A 50 -30.81 -1.22 30.61
N ASP A 51 -31.92 -1.75 30.08
CA ASP A 51 -31.90 -2.98 29.29
C ASP A 51 -31.14 -2.82 27.97
N GLU A 52 -31.35 -1.71 27.26
CA GLU A 52 -30.63 -1.41 26.02
C GLU A 52 -29.13 -1.18 26.29
N ILE A 53 -28.79 -0.52 27.37
CA ILE A 53 -27.39 -0.35 27.82
C ILE A 53 -26.77 -1.71 28.14
N SER A 54 -27.51 -2.60 28.79
CA SER A 54 -27.07 -3.99 29.08
C SER A 54 -26.78 -4.78 27.81
N ILE A 55 -27.63 -4.65 26.79
CA ILE A 55 -27.46 -5.30 25.48
C ILE A 55 -26.22 -4.74 24.76
N LEU A 56 -25.92 -3.44 24.93
CA LEU A 56 -24.77 -2.77 24.32
C LEU A 56 -23.52 -2.78 25.21
N LYS A 57 -23.52 -3.51 26.33
CA LYS A 57 -22.45 -3.44 27.34
C LYS A 57 -21.02 -3.46 26.78
N ASN A 58 -20.77 -4.23 25.72
CA ASN A 58 -19.45 -4.33 25.10
C ASN A 58 -19.15 -3.19 24.10
N LEU A 59 -20.13 -2.34 23.82
CA LEU A 59 -20.04 -1.25 22.83
C LEU A 59 -20.10 0.12 23.49
N VAL A 60 -20.59 0.21 24.73
CA VAL A 60 -20.66 1.46 25.48
C VAL A 60 -19.24 1.89 25.86
N GLY A 61 -18.91 3.15 25.63
CA GLY A 61 -17.61 3.75 25.91
C GLY A 61 -16.84 4.05 24.63
N ALA A 62 -16.15 3.08 24.04
CA ALA A 62 -15.29 3.32 22.88
C ALA A 62 -16.06 3.55 21.57
N GLU A 63 -17.18 2.83 21.37
CA GLU A 63 -17.98 2.82 20.15
C GLU A 63 -19.22 3.70 20.27
N ILE A 64 -19.85 3.68 21.45
CA ILE A 64 -21.06 4.44 21.73
C ILE A 64 -20.80 5.27 22.99
N VAL A 65 -20.82 6.57 22.86
CA VAL A 65 -20.53 7.49 23.96
C VAL A 65 -21.78 8.26 24.37
N LYS A 66 -21.81 8.70 25.65
CA LYS A 66 -22.77 9.70 26.07
C LYS A 66 -22.57 10.99 25.27
N PHE A 67 -23.68 11.64 24.99
CA PHE A 67 -23.71 12.86 24.21
C PHE A 67 -23.03 14.00 24.97
N GLU A 68 -21.85 14.15 24.77
CA GLU A 68 -20.90 15.26 24.91
C GLU A 68 -19.73 14.90 24.01
N SER A 69 -20.04 14.23 22.91
CA SER A 69 -19.03 13.73 22.00
C SER A 69 -18.21 14.91 21.50
N LYS A 70 -17.01 15.03 22.02
CA LYS A 70 -15.98 15.92 21.48
C LYS A 70 -15.91 15.64 19.99
N LYS A 71 -15.93 16.68 19.17
CA LYS A 71 -15.53 16.54 17.78
C LYS A 71 -14.16 15.90 17.80
N LEU A 72 -14.06 14.68 17.28
CA LEU A 72 -12.79 13.94 17.22
C LEU A 72 -11.86 14.48 16.12
N ILE A 73 -12.28 15.52 15.43
CA ILE A 73 -11.55 16.17 14.37
C ILE A 73 -11.40 17.63 14.76
N PRO A 74 -10.17 18.13 14.95
CA PRO A 74 -9.92 19.55 15.21
C PRO A 74 -10.31 20.40 14.01
N SER A 75 -10.59 21.67 14.24
CA SER A 75 -11.00 22.62 13.19
C SER A 75 -9.84 22.98 12.25
N SER A 76 -8.63 22.92 12.76
CA SER A 76 -7.40 23.27 12.05
C SER A 76 -6.23 22.41 12.50
N LEU A 77 -5.13 22.48 11.78
CA LEU A 77 -3.89 21.84 12.20
C LEU A 77 -3.32 22.45 13.49
N ASP A 78 -3.57 23.72 13.73
CA ASP A 78 -3.08 24.42 14.94
C ASP A 78 -3.82 23.96 16.20
N ASP A 79 -5.08 23.50 16.06
CA ASP A 79 -5.87 22.92 17.15
C ASP A 79 -5.62 21.43 17.35
N ALA A 80 -4.77 20.83 16.50
CA ALA A 80 -4.56 19.38 16.46
C ALA A 80 -3.75 18.90 17.68
N LYS A 81 -4.16 17.73 18.18
CA LYS A 81 -3.38 17.00 19.18
C LYS A 81 -2.31 16.17 18.49
N PHE A 82 -1.04 16.47 18.80
CA PHE A 82 0.11 15.78 18.24
C PHE A 82 0.60 14.65 19.11
N CYS A 83 1.12 13.61 18.47
CA CYS A 83 1.90 12.59 19.13
C CYS A 83 3.16 13.19 19.76
N LYS A 84 3.51 12.77 20.99
CA LYS A 84 4.71 13.24 21.68
C LYS A 84 6.02 12.73 21.06
N THR A 85 5.97 11.62 20.31
CA THR A 85 7.16 10.99 19.72
C THR A 85 7.37 11.36 18.25
N CYS A 86 6.29 11.48 17.46
CA CYS A 86 6.33 11.86 16.05
C CYS A 86 5.37 13.03 15.79
N ILE A 87 5.09 13.34 14.53
CA ILE A 87 4.15 14.41 14.17
C ILE A 87 2.75 13.92 13.80
N ALA A 88 2.43 12.64 13.97
CA ALA A 88 1.07 12.16 13.76
C ALA A 88 0.09 12.92 14.67
N ASN A 89 -1.04 13.33 14.12
CA ASN A 89 -2.02 14.15 14.81
C ASN A 89 -3.43 13.80 14.35
N ASP A 90 -4.42 14.26 15.10
CA ASP A 90 -5.85 13.97 14.85
C ASP A 90 -6.50 14.81 13.75
N PHE A 91 -5.82 15.84 13.25
CA PHE A 91 -6.21 16.54 12.03
C PHE A 91 -5.84 15.74 10.78
N MET A 92 -4.61 15.24 10.74
CA MET A 92 -4.05 14.47 9.64
C MET A 92 -4.61 13.04 9.57
N ILE A 93 -4.83 12.44 10.73
CA ILE A 93 -5.42 11.10 10.89
C ILE A 93 -6.63 11.23 11.83
N PRO A 94 -7.78 11.70 11.33
CA PRO A 94 -9.00 11.76 12.12
C PRO A 94 -9.30 10.45 12.82
N GLY A 95 -9.57 10.51 14.12
CA GLY A 95 -9.81 9.32 14.92
C GLY A 95 -8.55 8.55 15.34
N ILE A 96 -7.37 9.17 15.29
CA ILE A 96 -6.18 8.60 15.93
C ILE A 96 -6.34 8.64 17.45
N GLU A 97 -6.16 7.49 18.08
CA GLU A 97 -6.20 7.36 19.54
C GLU A 97 -4.77 7.45 20.09
N PHE A 98 -4.58 8.17 21.19
CA PHE A 98 -3.30 8.27 21.87
C PHE A 98 -3.34 7.50 23.20
N ASP A 99 -2.20 6.94 23.61
CA ASP A 99 -2.07 6.33 24.93
C ASP A 99 -2.00 7.40 26.06
N ALA A 100 -1.91 6.92 27.28
CA ALA A 100 -1.80 7.79 28.46
C ALA A 100 -0.56 8.70 28.43
N GLU A 101 0.51 8.23 27.79
CA GLU A 101 1.76 8.99 27.59
C GLU A 101 1.67 9.96 26.40
N GLY A 102 0.58 9.95 25.64
CA GLY A 102 0.37 10.80 24.47
C GLY A 102 1.08 10.30 23.20
N ARG A 103 1.39 9.01 23.11
CA ARG A 103 2.00 8.39 21.92
C ARG A 103 0.92 7.82 21.02
N CYS A 104 1.09 7.94 19.71
CA CYS A 104 0.17 7.35 18.73
C CYS A 104 0.45 5.84 18.53
N PRO A 105 -0.53 5.09 17.98
CA PRO A 105 -0.36 3.66 17.71
C PRO A 105 0.82 3.32 16.79
N ILE A 106 1.18 4.21 15.87
CA ILE A 106 2.35 4.05 14.99
C ILE A 106 3.64 3.99 15.82
N CYS A 107 3.77 4.85 16.82
CA CYS A 107 4.95 4.89 17.70
C CYS A 107 4.98 3.74 18.70
N GLN A 108 3.82 3.26 19.13
CA GLN A 108 3.71 2.09 20.02
C GLN A 108 4.03 0.78 19.27
N SER A 109 3.79 0.76 17.95
CA SER A 109 3.95 -0.43 17.12
C SER A 109 5.39 -0.68 16.65
N THR A 110 6.37 0.05 17.17
CA THR A 110 7.77 -0.05 16.73
C THR A 110 8.30 -1.48 16.79
N ASP A 111 7.90 -2.24 17.81
CA ASP A 111 8.29 -3.65 17.93
C ASP A 111 7.47 -4.57 17.00
N LYS A 112 6.29 -4.14 16.58
CA LYS A 112 5.39 -4.90 15.69
C LYS A 112 5.73 -4.73 14.22
N THR A 113 6.60 -3.82 13.83
CA THR A 113 7.11 -3.78 12.45
C THR A 113 7.86 -5.05 12.08
N LYS A 114 8.41 -5.77 13.06
CA LYS A 114 8.97 -7.11 12.85
C LYS A 114 7.89 -8.12 12.42
N ASP A 115 6.71 -8.06 13.02
CA ASP A 115 5.58 -8.90 12.64
C ASP A 115 5.02 -8.53 11.27
N LEU A 116 5.09 -7.25 10.89
CA LEU A 116 4.71 -6.79 9.56
C LEU A 116 5.64 -7.33 8.46
N LYS A 117 6.92 -7.49 8.76
CA LYS A 117 7.90 -8.11 7.86
C LYS A 117 7.60 -9.59 7.57
N SER A 118 6.85 -10.27 8.43
CA SER A 118 6.45 -11.67 8.25
C SER A 118 5.33 -11.88 7.24
N ILE A 119 4.67 -10.83 6.78
CA ILE A 119 3.53 -10.93 5.85
C ILE A 119 3.95 -11.43 4.47
N VAL A 120 5.16 -11.07 4.03
CA VAL A 120 5.80 -11.57 2.80
C VAL A 120 7.17 -12.15 3.14
N PRO A 121 7.67 -13.14 2.39
CA PRO A 121 9.02 -13.65 2.60
C PRO A 121 10.05 -12.53 2.53
N ILE A 122 10.98 -12.48 3.50
CA ILE A 122 12.07 -11.51 3.52
C ILE A 122 13.34 -12.22 3.09
N MET A 123 14.04 -11.64 2.12
CA MET A 123 15.34 -12.12 1.67
C MET A 123 16.27 -10.93 1.42
N ASN A 124 17.42 -10.91 2.07
CA ASN A 124 18.49 -9.95 1.81
C ASN A 124 19.65 -10.57 1.02
N THR A 125 19.58 -11.89 0.81
CA THR A 125 20.49 -12.65 -0.07
C THR A 125 19.66 -13.46 -1.04
N PHE A 126 20.01 -13.40 -2.31
CA PHE A 126 19.31 -14.14 -3.36
C PHE A 126 20.25 -15.20 -3.97
N PRO A 127 19.80 -16.45 -4.09
CA PRO A 127 20.61 -17.47 -4.75
C PRO A 127 20.73 -17.18 -6.25
N ARG A 128 21.87 -17.55 -6.84
CA ARG A 128 22.05 -17.47 -8.28
C ARG A 128 21.05 -18.37 -8.99
N SER A 129 20.44 -17.85 -10.05
CA SER A 129 19.49 -18.61 -10.83
C SER A 129 20.22 -19.66 -11.71
N LYS A 130 19.70 -20.90 -11.70
CA LYS A 130 20.14 -21.95 -12.61
C LYS A 130 19.29 -22.06 -13.89
N LYS A 131 18.15 -21.37 -13.93
CA LYS A 131 17.13 -21.48 -15.00
C LYS A 131 16.88 -20.20 -15.77
N SER A 132 17.31 -19.08 -15.23
CA SER A 132 17.16 -17.75 -15.80
C SER A 132 18.51 -17.07 -15.89
N ARG A 133 18.68 -16.20 -16.86
CA ARG A 133 19.81 -15.28 -16.91
C ARG A 133 19.75 -14.19 -15.83
N PHE A 134 18.60 -14.03 -15.16
CA PHE A 134 18.41 -13.08 -14.08
C PHE A 134 18.21 -13.82 -12.75
N ASP A 135 18.86 -13.34 -11.71
CA ASP A 135 18.69 -13.83 -10.35
C ASP A 135 17.46 -13.23 -9.69
N VAL A 136 17.18 -11.96 -9.99
CA VAL A 136 16.09 -11.18 -9.42
C VAL A 136 15.62 -10.08 -10.38
N ALA A 137 14.34 -9.67 -10.28
CA ALA A 137 13.85 -8.48 -10.95
C ALA A 137 13.45 -7.41 -9.93
N VAL A 138 13.59 -6.14 -10.32
CA VAL A 138 13.21 -4.97 -9.52
C VAL A 138 12.15 -4.16 -10.26
N PHE A 139 11.07 -3.80 -9.59
CA PHE A 139 10.18 -2.76 -10.10
C PHE A 139 10.85 -1.40 -9.86
N TYR A 140 11.34 -0.81 -10.94
CA TYR A 140 12.18 0.36 -10.91
C TYR A 140 11.43 1.59 -11.40
N THR A 141 11.34 2.60 -10.55
CA THR A 141 10.57 3.84 -10.81
C THR A 141 11.46 5.07 -10.96
N GLY A 142 12.77 4.95 -10.77
CA GLY A 142 13.69 6.10 -10.69
C GLY A 142 13.62 6.87 -9.36
N GLY A 143 12.76 6.44 -8.43
CA GLY A 143 12.68 6.97 -7.08
C GLY A 143 13.84 6.49 -6.19
N LYS A 144 14.06 7.18 -5.07
CA LYS A 144 15.13 6.92 -4.09
C LYS A 144 15.25 5.45 -3.70
N ASP A 145 14.15 4.87 -3.24
CA ASP A 145 14.12 3.51 -2.66
C ASP A 145 14.39 2.43 -3.70
N SER A 146 13.73 2.51 -4.85
CA SER A 146 13.94 1.56 -5.93
C SER A 146 15.35 1.68 -6.55
N THR A 147 15.95 2.88 -6.55
CA THR A 147 17.34 3.08 -7.02
C THR A 147 18.34 2.46 -6.03
N TYR A 148 18.13 2.65 -4.73
CA TYR A 148 19.00 2.03 -3.74
C TYR A 148 18.91 0.50 -3.76
N LEU A 149 17.72 -0.03 -3.89
CA LEU A 149 17.51 -1.47 -4.02
C LEU A 149 18.21 -2.02 -5.28
N LEU A 150 18.11 -1.31 -6.40
CA LEU A 150 18.78 -1.69 -7.64
C LEU A 150 20.31 -1.69 -7.49
N TYR A 151 20.87 -0.64 -6.86
CA TYR A 151 22.28 -0.56 -6.51
C TYR A 151 22.72 -1.73 -5.63
N TYR A 152 22.00 -1.99 -4.55
CA TYR A 152 22.33 -3.06 -3.61
C TYR A 152 22.37 -4.44 -4.29
N LEU A 153 21.34 -4.75 -5.05
CA LEU A 153 21.27 -6.06 -5.73
C LEU A 153 22.34 -6.23 -6.81
N SER A 154 22.62 -5.17 -7.57
CA SER A 154 23.55 -5.24 -8.72
C SER A 154 25.01 -5.03 -8.31
N LYS A 155 25.33 -4.02 -7.51
CA LYS A 155 26.70 -3.64 -7.14
C LYS A 155 27.19 -4.34 -5.87
N VAL A 156 26.36 -4.43 -4.84
CA VAL A 156 26.75 -5.04 -3.55
C VAL A 156 26.66 -6.56 -3.63
N LEU A 157 25.50 -7.11 -3.99
CA LEU A 157 25.31 -8.55 -4.12
C LEU A 157 25.82 -9.12 -5.46
N LYS A 158 26.15 -8.25 -6.42
CA LYS A 158 26.64 -8.63 -7.75
C LYS A 158 25.74 -9.63 -8.49
N LEU A 159 24.43 -9.47 -8.34
CA LEU A 159 23.42 -10.28 -9.01
C LEU A 159 23.19 -9.83 -10.45
N SER A 160 22.72 -10.75 -11.29
CA SER A 160 22.14 -10.41 -12.58
C SER A 160 20.72 -9.93 -12.39
N VAL A 161 20.46 -8.65 -12.63
CA VAL A 161 19.21 -7.97 -12.27
C VAL A 161 18.43 -7.56 -13.51
N LEU A 162 17.12 -7.78 -13.49
CA LEU A 162 16.17 -7.25 -14.46
C LEU A 162 15.40 -6.07 -13.84
N ALA A 163 15.65 -4.87 -14.32
CA ALA A 163 14.92 -3.66 -13.92
C ALA A 163 13.71 -3.45 -14.82
N LEU A 164 12.53 -3.35 -14.21
CA LEU A 164 11.25 -3.24 -14.90
C LEU A 164 10.62 -1.87 -14.63
N THR A 165 10.50 -1.05 -15.66
CA THR A 165 9.99 0.32 -15.57
C THR A 165 8.67 0.46 -16.34
N TRP A 166 7.60 0.79 -15.64
CA TRP A 166 6.40 1.28 -16.29
C TRP A 166 6.56 2.77 -16.61
N GLU A 167 6.64 3.09 -17.90
CA GLU A 167 6.69 4.46 -18.38
C GLU A 167 5.32 5.11 -18.29
N ILE A 168 5.03 5.69 -17.13
CA ILE A 168 3.80 6.44 -16.90
C ILE A 168 3.87 7.81 -17.61
N PRO A 169 2.76 8.29 -18.21
CA PRO A 169 2.76 9.58 -18.92
C PRO A 169 3.13 10.79 -18.04
N TYR A 170 2.86 10.67 -16.75
CA TYR A 170 3.09 11.70 -15.75
C TYR A 170 4.32 11.45 -14.86
N MET A 171 5.31 10.71 -15.38
CA MET A 171 6.59 10.53 -14.68
C MET A 171 7.32 11.86 -14.54
N SER A 172 7.94 12.11 -13.38
CA SER A 172 8.73 13.32 -13.14
C SER A 172 10.01 13.33 -13.98
N GLU A 173 10.53 14.53 -14.31
CA GLU A 173 11.76 14.65 -15.09
C GLU A 173 12.97 14.12 -14.30
N SER A 174 13.00 14.33 -12.98
CA SER A 174 14.05 13.79 -12.11
C SER A 174 14.06 12.25 -12.14
N ALA A 175 12.89 11.61 -12.12
CA ALA A 175 12.80 10.16 -12.22
C ALA A 175 13.28 9.66 -13.59
N LYS A 176 12.92 10.32 -14.70
CA LYS A 176 13.41 9.98 -16.04
C LYS A 176 14.93 10.09 -16.12
N LYS A 177 15.52 11.20 -15.65
CA LYS A 177 16.97 11.39 -15.59
C LYS A 177 17.65 10.32 -14.74
N SER A 178 17.09 9.99 -13.58
CA SER A 178 17.61 8.94 -12.70
C SER A 178 17.60 7.57 -13.38
N ILE A 179 16.56 7.24 -14.15
CA ILE A 179 16.49 6.00 -14.93
C ILE A 179 17.56 5.94 -15.99
N GLU A 180 17.74 7.02 -16.76
CA GLU A 180 18.78 7.08 -17.80
C GLU A 180 20.20 7.02 -17.22
N ASN A 181 20.45 7.68 -16.10
CA ASN A 181 21.73 7.61 -15.42
C ASN A 181 22.03 6.21 -14.87
N ALA A 182 21.03 5.56 -14.25
CA ALA A 182 21.16 4.19 -13.77
C ALA A 182 21.47 3.21 -14.92
N LYS A 183 20.85 3.37 -16.09
CA LYS A 183 21.17 2.56 -17.28
C LYS A 183 22.64 2.69 -17.71
N ARG A 184 23.25 3.87 -17.52
CA ARG A 184 24.65 4.11 -17.85
C ARG A 184 25.64 3.62 -16.80
N SER A 185 25.21 3.57 -15.54
CA SER A 185 26.08 3.30 -14.38
C SER A 185 26.08 1.83 -13.94
N LEU A 186 25.09 1.04 -14.38
CA LEU A 186 24.84 -0.31 -13.88
C LEU A 186 24.89 -1.35 -15.01
N ASP A 187 26.11 -1.73 -15.42
CA ASP A 187 26.34 -2.66 -16.54
C ASP A 187 25.76 -4.07 -16.35
N SER A 188 25.59 -4.52 -15.10
CA SER A 188 25.02 -5.83 -14.75
C SER A 188 23.48 -5.87 -14.71
N VAL A 189 22.83 -4.74 -15.08
CA VAL A 189 21.38 -4.60 -15.05
C VAL A 189 20.82 -4.50 -16.45
N GLU A 190 19.86 -5.34 -16.77
CA GLU A 190 19.06 -5.17 -17.99
C GLU A 190 17.77 -4.42 -17.66
N PHE A 191 17.44 -3.41 -18.49
CA PHE A 191 16.28 -2.55 -18.30
C PHE A 191 15.21 -2.86 -19.34
N ILE A 192 14.01 -3.18 -18.89
CA ILE A 192 12.83 -3.32 -19.74
C ILE A 192 11.80 -2.27 -19.33
N SER A 193 11.36 -1.48 -20.31
CA SER A 193 10.29 -0.49 -20.14
C SER A 193 9.03 -0.95 -20.85
N ARG A 194 7.87 -0.63 -20.28
CA ARG A 194 6.55 -0.87 -20.88
C ARG A 194 5.65 0.34 -20.70
N LYS A 195 4.77 0.54 -21.67
CA LYS A 195 3.71 1.59 -21.68
C LYS A 195 2.34 0.93 -21.68
N VAL A 196 1.38 1.62 -21.12
CA VAL A 196 -0.05 1.35 -21.35
C VAL A 196 -0.55 2.36 -22.36
N SER A 197 -1.40 1.96 -23.30
CA SER A 197 -2.00 2.88 -24.25
C SER A 197 -2.85 3.95 -23.56
N ASN A 198 -2.92 5.15 -24.12
CA ASN A 198 -3.75 6.21 -23.55
C ASN A 198 -5.24 5.80 -23.48
N ASP A 199 -5.72 5.03 -24.45
CA ASP A 199 -7.10 4.54 -24.44
C ASP A 199 -7.36 3.56 -23.28
N ASP A 200 -6.44 2.63 -23.02
CA ASP A 200 -6.57 1.71 -21.91
C ASP A 200 -6.43 2.47 -20.56
N LEU A 201 -5.56 3.47 -20.48
CA LEU A 201 -5.44 4.31 -19.30
C LEU A 201 -6.72 5.12 -19.03
N ARG A 202 -7.32 5.74 -20.05
CA ARG A 202 -8.61 6.44 -19.91
C ARG A 202 -9.69 5.52 -19.36
N LYS A 203 -9.86 4.34 -19.97
CA LYS A 203 -10.86 3.37 -19.49
C LYS A 203 -10.64 3.00 -18.02
N ILE A 204 -9.38 2.70 -17.64
CA ILE A 204 -9.03 2.34 -16.26
C ILE A 204 -9.28 3.51 -15.31
N TYR A 205 -8.80 4.70 -15.63
CA TYR A 205 -8.94 5.85 -14.73
C TYR A 205 -10.36 6.36 -14.62
N ASN A 206 -11.13 6.41 -15.71
CA ASN A 206 -12.56 6.76 -15.67
C ASN A 206 -13.33 5.79 -14.77
N LYS A 207 -13.10 4.49 -14.94
CA LYS A 207 -13.77 3.48 -14.11
C LYS A 207 -13.35 3.59 -12.65
N LEU A 208 -12.04 3.75 -12.38
CA LEU A 208 -11.50 3.85 -11.05
C LEU A 208 -12.01 5.10 -10.33
N TYR A 209 -12.05 6.22 -11.03
CA TYR A 209 -12.55 7.48 -10.49
C TYR A 209 -14.05 7.41 -10.18
N ALA A 210 -14.86 6.88 -11.10
CA ALA A 210 -16.28 6.67 -10.90
C ALA A 210 -16.60 5.75 -9.70
N LEU A 211 -15.77 4.73 -9.46
CA LEU A 211 -15.95 3.82 -8.33
C LEU A 211 -15.51 4.41 -6.99
N SER A 212 -14.50 5.25 -6.99
CA SER A 212 -13.81 5.59 -5.74
C SER A 212 -13.12 6.96 -5.72
N GLU A 213 -13.34 7.82 -6.71
CA GLU A 213 -12.64 9.12 -6.80
C GLU A 213 -11.11 8.98 -6.70
N ASN A 214 -10.58 7.77 -6.95
CA ASN A 214 -9.15 7.50 -6.88
C ASN A 214 -8.48 7.83 -8.21
N THR A 215 -7.35 8.49 -8.15
CA THR A 215 -6.57 8.92 -9.32
C THR A 215 -5.33 8.07 -9.57
N CYS A 216 -5.13 6.96 -8.85
CA CYS A 216 -3.93 6.15 -8.98
C CYS A 216 -4.24 4.65 -9.00
N ALA A 217 -3.80 3.99 -10.08
CA ALA A 217 -3.86 2.54 -10.24
C ALA A 217 -2.51 1.83 -9.97
N CYS A 218 -1.47 2.59 -9.63
CA CYS A 218 -0.17 2.05 -9.19
C CYS A 218 -0.29 1.49 -7.76
N PRO A 219 0.43 0.44 -7.40
CA PRO A 219 1.33 -0.38 -8.21
C PRO A 219 0.65 -1.52 -8.98
N SER A 220 -0.68 -1.69 -8.86
CA SER A 220 -1.40 -2.83 -9.45
C SER A 220 -1.17 -2.97 -10.95
N LEU A 221 -1.17 -1.85 -11.70
CA LEU A 221 -0.87 -1.87 -13.13
C LEU A 221 0.55 -2.35 -13.43
N ALA A 222 1.54 -2.00 -12.62
CA ALA A 222 2.90 -2.50 -12.78
C ALA A 222 2.95 -4.02 -12.66
N TYR A 223 2.25 -4.61 -11.70
CA TYR A 223 2.16 -6.06 -11.56
C TYR A 223 1.50 -6.72 -12.79
N VAL A 224 0.42 -6.10 -13.31
CA VAL A 224 -0.28 -6.61 -14.50
C VAL A 224 0.62 -6.59 -15.73
N LEU A 225 1.36 -5.50 -15.92
CA LEU A 225 2.26 -5.33 -17.07
C LEU A 225 3.47 -6.27 -17.02
N PHE A 226 4.07 -6.43 -15.84
CA PHE A 226 5.38 -7.08 -15.72
C PHE A 226 5.33 -8.54 -15.34
N TYR A 227 4.23 -9.06 -14.82
CA TYR A 227 4.14 -10.50 -14.57
C TYR A 227 4.39 -11.34 -15.81
N PRO A 228 3.89 -11.00 -17.01
CA PRO A 228 4.25 -11.69 -18.26
C PRO A 228 5.76 -11.68 -18.54
N GLU A 229 6.44 -10.55 -18.31
CA GLU A 229 7.89 -10.42 -18.52
C GLU A 229 8.69 -11.30 -17.54
N LEU A 230 8.29 -11.30 -16.26
CA LEU A 230 8.89 -12.14 -15.24
C LEU A 230 8.79 -13.62 -15.59
N VAL A 231 7.63 -14.05 -16.08
CA VAL A 231 7.37 -15.45 -16.48
C VAL A 231 8.16 -15.82 -17.75
N ALA A 232 8.17 -14.96 -18.76
CA ALA A 232 8.90 -15.17 -20.02
C ALA A 232 10.41 -15.32 -19.77
N ASN A 233 10.97 -14.49 -18.90
CA ASN A 233 12.38 -14.53 -18.52
C ASN A 233 12.69 -15.57 -17.42
N LYS A 234 11.70 -16.33 -16.94
CA LYS A 234 11.83 -17.32 -15.87
C LYS A 234 12.47 -16.77 -14.59
N VAL A 235 12.26 -15.49 -14.30
CA VAL A 235 12.85 -14.83 -13.13
C VAL A 235 12.30 -15.47 -11.85
N PRO A 236 13.17 -15.94 -10.92
CA PRO A 236 12.69 -16.66 -9.74
C PRO A 236 12.10 -15.74 -8.67
N TYR A 237 12.61 -14.52 -8.55
CA TYR A 237 12.24 -13.55 -7.51
C TYR A 237 12.06 -12.16 -8.10
N PHE A 238 11.13 -11.41 -7.55
CA PHE A 238 11.01 -9.99 -7.84
C PHE A 238 10.73 -9.18 -6.58
N VAL A 239 11.18 -7.94 -6.56
CA VAL A 239 11.15 -7.04 -5.43
C VAL A 239 10.64 -5.66 -5.84
N ALA A 240 10.14 -4.90 -4.88
CA ALA A 240 9.79 -3.50 -5.03
C ALA A 240 10.50 -2.68 -3.94
N GLY A 241 10.81 -1.43 -4.24
CA GLY A 241 11.44 -0.51 -3.30
C GLY A 241 10.44 -0.01 -2.27
N ASN A 242 10.17 -0.79 -1.24
CA ASN A 242 9.28 -0.45 -0.15
C ASN A 242 10.10 -0.18 1.12
N GLU A 243 10.27 1.08 1.46
CA GLU A 243 10.88 1.49 2.72
C GLU A 243 10.00 1.16 3.95
N PRO A 244 10.51 1.25 5.18
CA PRO A 244 9.77 0.87 6.39
C PRO A 244 8.40 1.54 6.54
N ALA A 245 8.26 2.81 6.14
CA ALA A 245 6.98 3.51 6.17
C ALA A 245 5.97 2.94 5.17
N GLN A 246 6.44 2.59 3.97
CA GLN A 246 5.60 2.00 2.94
C GLN A 246 5.21 0.56 3.29
N LEU A 247 6.04 -0.17 4.02
CA LEU A 247 5.68 -1.50 4.56
C LEU A 247 4.48 -1.42 5.49
N LEU A 248 4.43 -0.43 6.36
CA LEU A 248 3.27 -0.20 7.21
C LEU A 248 2.02 0.11 6.37
N GLY A 249 2.17 0.94 5.32
CA GLY A 249 1.11 1.21 4.35
C GLY A 249 0.62 -0.04 3.62
N LEU A 250 1.53 -0.94 3.22
CA LEU A 250 1.18 -2.23 2.59
C LEU A 250 0.39 -3.15 3.52
N TYR A 251 0.64 -3.10 4.82
CA TYR A 251 -0.13 -3.85 5.80
C TYR A 251 -1.61 -3.50 5.78
N PHE A 252 -1.93 -2.23 5.56
CA PHE A 252 -3.31 -1.78 5.42
C PHE A 252 -3.90 -2.08 4.03
N ASN A 253 -3.05 -2.09 3.00
CA ASN A 253 -3.45 -2.08 1.60
C ASN A 253 -2.88 -3.27 0.85
N HIS A 254 -3.01 -4.47 1.42
CA HIS A 254 -2.57 -5.68 0.75
C HIS A 254 -3.22 -5.82 -0.63
N MET A 255 -2.39 -6.01 -1.64
CA MET A 255 -2.85 -6.38 -2.97
C MET A 255 -3.19 -7.87 -3.08
N ALA A 256 -2.65 -8.68 -2.18
CA ALA A 256 -2.94 -10.10 -2.11
C ALA A 256 -4.32 -10.38 -1.50
N PRO A 257 -5.01 -11.44 -1.90
CA PRO A 257 -6.20 -11.92 -1.22
C PRO A 257 -5.93 -12.25 0.25
N ARG A 258 -6.95 -12.11 1.09
CA ARG A 258 -6.84 -12.26 2.54
C ARG A 258 -6.10 -13.53 2.98
N ILE A 259 -6.40 -14.66 2.36
CA ILE A 259 -5.74 -15.94 2.67
C ILE A 259 -4.23 -15.89 2.42
N ALA A 260 -3.79 -15.18 1.40
CA ALA A 260 -2.38 -15.14 1.01
C ALA A 260 -1.52 -14.28 1.95
N TYR A 261 -2.07 -13.22 2.55
CA TYR A 261 -1.32 -12.42 3.51
C TYR A 261 -1.53 -12.84 4.97
N THR A 262 -2.66 -13.48 5.29
CA THR A 262 -2.88 -14.03 6.64
C THR A 262 -2.00 -15.27 6.89
N PHE A 263 -1.75 -16.04 5.84
CA PHE A 263 -1.00 -17.31 5.92
C PHE A 263 0.08 -17.41 4.82
N PRO A 264 0.98 -16.42 4.69
CA PRO A 264 1.89 -16.29 3.53
C PRO A 264 2.81 -17.50 3.34
N ASP A 265 3.23 -18.13 4.42
CA ASP A 265 4.15 -19.27 4.44
C ASP A 265 3.66 -20.43 5.32
N SER A 266 2.35 -20.56 5.53
CA SER A 266 1.79 -21.69 6.26
C SER A 266 2.12 -23.01 5.56
N LYS A 267 2.99 -23.81 6.21
CA LYS A 267 3.40 -25.13 5.68
C LYS A 267 2.20 -26.03 5.42
N GLY A 268 1.19 -26.02 6.31
CA GLY A 268 -0.03 -26.80 6.14
C GLY A 268 -0.87 -26.35 4.95
N LEU A 269 -1.07 -25.06 4.77
CA LEU A 269 -1.82 -24.49 3.65
C LEU A 269 -1.11 -24.78 2.32
N ILE A 270 0.21 -24.55 2.25
CA ILE A 270 1.02 -24.82 1.06
C ILE A 270 1.00 -26.30 0.74
N PHE A 271 1.08 -27.18 1.75
CA PHE A 271 0.95 -28.62 1.56
C PHE A 271 -0.38 -29.00 0.92
N LEU A 272 -1.52 -28.52 1.44
CA LEU A 272 -2.84 -28.77 0.87
C LEU A 272 -2.95 -28.30 -0.58
N PHE A 273 -2.46 -27.10 -0.88
CA PHE A 273 -2.41 -26.62 -2.27
C PHE A 273 -1.53 -27.49 -3.15
N ASN A 274 -0.41 -27.98 -2.64
CA ASN A 274 0.50 -28.85 -3.40
C ASN A 274 -0.09 -30.23 -3.67
N VAL A 275 -0.86 -30.79 -2.73
CA VAL A 275 -1.65 -32.00 -2.97
C VAL A 275 -2.63 -31.77 -4.14
N GLY A 276 -3.43 -30.70 -4.12
CA GLY A 276 -4.32 -30.36 -5.23
C GLY A 276 -3.58 -30.11 -6.56
N ARG A 277 -2.36 -29.56 -6.50
CA ARG A 277 -1.52 -29.36 -7.69
C ARG A 277 -0.99 -30.69 -8.26
N ALA A 278 -0.64 -31.65 -7.40
CA ALA A 278 -0.21 -32.98 -7.82
C ALA A 278 -1.32 -33.71 -8.60
N PHE A 279 -2.58 -33.65 -8.15
CA PHE A 279 -3.71 -34.21 -8.91
C PHE A 279 -3.91 -33.57 -10.29
N THR A 280 -3.43 -32.33 -10.49
CA THR A 280 -3.49 -31.63 -11.77
C THR A 280 -2.15 -31.64 -12.54
N LEU A 281 -1.22 -32.50 -12.15
CA LEU A 281 0.14 -32.65 -12.74
C LEU A 281 0.90 -31.33 -12.80
N ARG A 282 0.76 -30.49 -11.78
CA ARG A 282 1.47 -29.21 -11.68
C ARG A 282 2.59 -29.29 -10.65
N PRO A 283 3.76 -28.69 -10.91
CA PRO A 283 4.84 -28.64 -9.95
C PRO A 283 4.43 -28.01 -8.62
N PRO A 284 4.98 -28.47 -7.48
CA PRO A 284 4.66 -27.92 -6.18
C PRO A 284 5.07 -26.45 -6.06
N LEU A 285 4.29 -25.68 -5.28
CA LEU A 285 4.61 -24.29 -4.94
C LEU A 285 5.78 -24.24 -3.97
N LYS A 286 6.69 -23.32 -4.23
CA LYS A 286 7.80 -22.97 -3.35
C LYS A 286 7.43 -21.75 -2.48
N LYS A 287 8.30 -21.43 -1.50
CA LYS A 287 8.17 -20.27 -0.64
C LYS A 287 7.96 -18.98 -1.48
N GLY A 288 7.02 -18.13 -1.08
CA GLY A 288 6.66 -16.88 -1.77
C GLY A 288 5.81 -17.02 -3.03
N GLN A 289 5.75 -18.21 -3.65
CA GLN A 289 5.00 -18.39 -4.90
C GLN A 289 3.49 -18.39 -4.72
N PHE A 290 3.00 -18.84 -3.55
CA PHE A 290 1.58 -18.83 -3.24
C PHE A 290 1.03 -17.38 -3.19
N HIS A 291 1.71 -16.49 -2.48
CA HIS A 291 1.34 -15.10 -2.39
C HIS A 291 1.24 -14.44 -3.77
N THR A 292 2.28 -14.59 -4.59
CA THR A 292 2.29 -14.02 -5.95
C THR A 292 1.18 -14.59 -6.83
N LEU A 293 1.01 -15.91 -6.84
CA LEU A 293 -0.01 -16.54 -7.68
C LEU A 293 -1.43 -16.11 -7.27
N ALA A 294 -1.68 -15.99 -5.99
CA ALA A 294 -2.96 -15.54 -5.46
C ALA A 294 -3.25 -14.07 -5.84
N THR A 295 -2.25 -13.19 -5.70
CA THR A 295 -2.34 -11.78 -6.08
C THR A 295 -2.60 -11.63 -7.59
N MET A 296 -1.83 -12.33 -8.42
CA MET A 296 -2.01 -12.25 -9.87
C MET A 296 -3.37 -12.78 -10.32
N LYS A 297 -3.87 -13.86 -9.69
CA LYS A 297 -5.22 -14.35 -9.97
C LYS A 297 -6.30 -13.35 -9.55
N GLN A 298 -6.15 -12.68 -8.43
CA GLN A 298 -7.07 -11.63 -8.01
C GLN A 298 -7.10 -10.48 -9.01
N LEU A 299 -5.94 -9.98 -9.44
CA LEU A 299 -5.83 -8.93 -10.45
C LEU A 299 -6.44 -9.36 -11.81
N ALA A 300 -6.24 -10.62 -12.21
CA ALA A 300 -6.69 -11.12 -13.50
C ALA A 300 -8.17 -11.47 -13.56
N TYR A 301 -8.76 -11.96 -12.49
CA TYR A 301 -10.11 -12.55 -12.47
C TYR A 301 -11.06 -11.89 -11.50
N GLY A 302 -10.56 -10.99 -10.64
CA GLY A 302 -11.34 -10.36 -9.60
C GLY A 302 -11.78 -11.33 -8.52
N ASP A 303 -12.79 -10.91 -7.75
CA ASP A 303 -13.31 -11.64 -6.59
C ASP A 303 -14.16 -12.87 -6.96
N SER A 304 -14.74 -12.90 -8.15
CA SER A 304 -15.75 -13.91 -8.52
C SER A 304 -15.30 -15.37 -8.41
N LYS A 305 -13.99 -15.64 -8.52
CA LYS A 305 -13.43 -17.01 -8.43
C LYS A 305 -12.85 -17.38 -7.07
N ILE A 306 -12.72 -16.42 -6.17
CA ILE A 306 -12.09 -16.63 -4.86
C ILE A 306 -12.93 -16.08 -3.70
N LYS A 307 -14.10 -15.52 -4.00
CA LYS A 307 -14.98 -14.81 -3.06
C LYS A 307 -15.23 -15.52 -1.76
N ASN A 308 -15.46 -16.82 -1.81
CA ASN A 308 -15.75 -17.63 -0.63
C ASN A 308 -14.50 -18.05 0.16
N MET A 309 -13.32 -17.94 -0.44
CA MET A 309 -12.07 -18.40 0.18
C MET A 309 -11.18 -17.25 0.65
N ALA A 310 -11.26 -16.09 0.03
CA ALA A 310 -10.20 -15.15 0.21
C ALA A 310 -10.55 -13.66 0.09
N GLY A 311 -11.73 -13.24 -0.28
CA GLY A 311 -12.17 -11.84 -0.40
C GLY A 311 -11.08 -10.78 -0.67
N TYR A 312 -11.42 -9.63 -1.16
CA TYR A 312 -10.46 -8.53 -1.27
C TYR A 312 -9.99 -8.09 0.12
N SER A 313 -8.72 -7.69 0.20
CA SER A 313 -8.15 -7.17 1.43
C SER A 313 -8.79 -5.84 1.85
N ASN A 314 -9.14 -5.01 0.87
CA ASN A 314 -9.75 -3.70 1.06
C ASN A 314 -10.47 -3.24 -0.21
N GLU A 315 -11.22 -2.15 -0.08
CA GLU A 315 -12.01 -1.54 -1.14
C GLU A 315 -11.14 -1.01 -2.30
N LEU A 316 -9.97 -0.46 -2.00
CA LEU A 316 -9.07 0.07 -3.03
C LEU A 316 -8.64 -1.02 -4.01
N VAL A 317 -8.27 -2.20 -3.49
CA VAL A 317 -7.88 -3.34 -4.33
C VAL A 317 -9.06 -3.81 -5.19
N TYR A 318 -10.26 -3.85 -4.60
CA TYR A 318 -11.47 -4.16 -5.34
C TYR A 318 -11.68 -3.19 -6.51
N ASN A 319 -11.66 -1.88 -6.24
CA ASN A 319 -11.91 -0.86 -7.25
C ASN A 319 -10.86 -0.87 -8.36
N VAL A 320 -9.59 -1.07 -8.01
CA VAL A 320 -8.52 -1.21 -9.01
C VAL A 320 -8.69 -2.47 -9.86
N CYS A 321 -9.05 -3.60 -9.27
CA CYS A 321 -9.32 -4.83 -10.02
C CYS A 321 -10.50 -4.67 -10.98
N GLU A 322 -11.58 -3.98 -10.54
CA GLU A 322 -12.73 -3.70 -11.41
C GLU A 322 -12.35 -2.74 -12.55
N ALA A 323 -11.53 -1.72 -12.26
CA ALA A 323 -11.08 -0.79 -13.28
C ALA A 323 -10.18 -1.43 -14.34
N ILE A 324 -9.26 -2.30 -13.94
CA ILE A 324 -8.36 -3.01 -14.87
C ILE A 324 -9.12 -3.93 -15.83
N LYS A 325 -10.32 -4.39 -15.49
CA LYS A 325 -11.16 -5.20 -16.39
C LYS A 325 -11.55 -4.46 -17.67
N GLU A 326 -11.59 -3.13 -17.64
CA GLU A 326 -11.88 -2.30 -18.80
C GLU A 326 -10.76 -2.31 -19.87
N ALA A 327 -9.57 -2.87 -19.54
CA ALA A 327 -8.41 -2.92 -20.41
C ALA A 327 -7.99 -4.37 -20.72
N PRO A 328 -8.73 -5.09 -21.55
CA PRO A 328 -8.42 -6.49 -21.90
C PRO A 328 -7.06 -6.67 -22.58
N ASN A 329 -6.54 -5.63 -23.23
CA ASN A 329 -5.24 -5.68 -23.92
C ASN A 329 -4.09 -5.96 -22.96
N ILE A 330 -4.12 -5.42 -21.75
CA ILE A 330 -3.12 -5.69 -20.71
C ILE A 330 -3.50 -6.89 -19.85
N LEU A 331 -4.79 -7.17 -19.70
CA LEU A 331 -5.28 -8.24 -18.81
C LEU A 331 -5.11 -9.64 -19.44
N ASN A 332 -5.28 -9.77 -20.76
CA ASN A 332 -5.14 -11.05 -21.47
C ASN A 332 -3.70 -11.61 -21.42
N PRO A 333 -2.63 -10.82 -21.62
CA PRO A 333 -1.26 -11.27 -21.38
C PRO A 333 -1.04 -11.80 -19.97
N LEU A 334 -1.55 -11.10 -18.93
CA LEU A 334 -1.49 -11.56 -17.54
C LEU A 334 -2.17 -12.92 -17.37
N LYS A 335 -3.38 -13.11 -17.90
CA LYS A 335 -4.10 -14.38 -17.82
C LYS A 335 -3.32 -15.53 -18.47
N ARG A 336 -2.68 -15.28 -19.62
CA ARG A 336 -1.80 -16.28 -20.29
C ARG A 336 -0.58 -16.62 -19.45
N ALA A 337 0.10 -15.60 -18.89
CA ALA A 337 1.27 -15.78 -18.05
C ALA A 337 0.95 -16.56 -16.76
N ILE A 338 -0.19 -16.29 -16.11
CA ILE A 338 -0.65 -17.05 -14.94
C ILE A 338 -0.84 -18.54 -15.30
N ARG A 339 -1.45 -18.84 -16.43
CA ARG A 339 -1.63 -20.24 -16.88
C ARG A 339 -0.30 -20.92 -17.15
N ALA A 340 0.61 -20.25 -17.88
CA ALA A 340 1.93 -20.75 -18.23
C ALA A 340 2.78 -21.02 -16.99
N SER A 341 2.89 -20.03 -16.10
CA SER A 341 3.69 -20.16 -14.87
C SER A 341 3.12 -21.20 -13.91
N SER A 342 1.79 -21.27 -13.79
CA SER A 342 1.14 -22.30 -12.96
C SER A 342 1.37 -23.72 -13.47
N ARG A 343 1.44 -23.92 -14.80
CA ARG A 343 1.74 -25.23 -15.40
C ARG A 343 3.20 -25.61 -15.30
N SER A 344 4.11 -24.69 -15.60
CA SER A 344 5.55 -24.92 -15.60
C SER A 344 6.18 -24.92 -14.19
N GLY A 345 5.52 -24.35 -13.19
CA GLY A 345 6.09 -24.11 -11.88
C GLY A 345 7.05 -22.90 -11.82
N ASN A 346 7.29 -22.22 -12.95
CA ASN A 346 8.10 -21.00 -13.00
C ASN A 346 7.25 -19.79 -12.57
N ILE A 347 6.84 -19.78 -11.31
CA ILE A 347 6.07 -18.69 -10.69
C ILE A 347 7.09 -17.79 -10.00
N PRO A 348 7.26 -16.52 -10.43
CA PRO A 348 8.09 -15.56 -9.73
C PRO A 348 7.57 -15.35 -8.30
N ALA A 349 8.46 -15.36 -7.32
CA ALA A 349 8.10 -15.10 -5.94
C ALA A 349 8.34 -13.60 -5.62
N PHE A 350 7.31 -12.90 -5.16
CA PHE A 350 7.52 -11.59 -4.56
C PHE A 350 8.19 -11.76 -3.21
N VAL A 351 9.25 -11.02 -2.98
CA VAL A 351 9.96 -11.00 -1.70
C VAL A 351 10.18 -9.57 -1.24
N GLN A 352 10.13 -9.37 0.06
CA GLN A 352 10.44 -8.10 0.69
C GLN A 352 11.91 -8.07 1.08
N VAL A 353 12.61 -7.01 0.74
CA VAL A 353 13.96 -6.72 1.22
C VAL A 353 13.86 -5.86 2.48
N ASP A 354 14.63 -6.21 3.51
CA ASP A 354 14.72 -5.41 4.72
C ASP A 354 15.67 -4.22 4.50
N PHE A 355 15.12 -3.04 4.30
CA PHE A 355 15.89 -1.83 4.03
C PHE A 355 16.75 -1.39 5.20
N ASP A 356 16.35 -1.62 6.44
CA ASP A 356 17.18 -1.31 7.60
C ASP A 356 18.44 -2.17 7.59
N GLU A 357 18.29 -3.48 7.34
CA GLU A 357 19.43 -4.43 7.31
C GLU A 357 20.40 -4.10 6.17
N ILE A 358 19.90 -3.89 4.94
CA ILE A 358 20.77 -3.64 3.79
C ILE A 358 21.45 -2.27 3.82
N SER A 359 20.99 -1.35 4.69
CA SER A 359 21.60 -0.03 4.90
C SER A 359 22.46 0.06 6.17
N GLY A 360 22.77 -1.09 6.80
CA GLY A 360 23.64 -1.14 7.96
C GLY A 360 22.95 -0.94 9.30
N GLY A 361 21.64 -1.23 9.38
CA GLY A 361 20.85 -1.23 10.61
C GLY A 361 19.79 -0.13 10.72
N ALA A 362 19.94 0.95 9.97
CA ALA A 362 18.96 2.03 9.90
C ALA A 362 18.88 2.62 8.49
N TYR A 363 17.67 2.72 7.94
CA TYR A 363 17.42 3.32 6.63
C TYR A 363 17.40 4.85 6.75
N GLU A 364 18.59 5.45 6.69
CA GLU A 364 18.78 6.90 6.78
C GLU A 364 18.73 7.55 5.41
N TRP A 365 17.73 8.35 5.13
CA TRP A 365 17.47 8.92 3.81
C TRP A 365 18.65 9.70 3.23
N GLN A 366 19.37 10.49 4.05
CA GLN A 366 20.50 11.27 3.53
C GLN A 366 21.65 10.36 3.10
N LYS A 367 22.03 9.38 3.91
CA LYS A 367 23.06 8.40 3.55
C LYS A 367 22.72 7.64 2.27
N ILE A 368 21.45 7.24 2.14
CA ILE A 368 20.98 6.55 0.96
C ILE A 368 21.06 7.42 -0.28
N LYS A 369 20.63 8.70 -0.19
CA LYS A 369 20.74 9.67 -1.28
C LYS A 369 22.19 9.85 -1.72
N ASP A 370 23.11 10.02 -0.78
CA ASP A 370 24.54 10.20 -1.09
C ASP A 370 25.12 9.00 -1.85
N VAL A 371 24.74 7.78 -1.45
CA VAL A 371 25.16 6.55 -2.14
C VAL A 371 24.60 6.50 -3.55
N ILE A 372 23.30 6.68 -3.76
CA ILE A 372 22.70 6.52 -5.09
C ILE A 372 23.03 7.67 -6.04
N ILE A 373 23.31 8.87 -5.53
CA ILE A 373 23.83 9.97 -6.35
C ILE A 373 25.21 9.58 -6.92
N ARG A 374 26.10 9.12 -6.06
CA ARG A 374 27.46 8.74 -6.44
C ARG A 374 27.50 7.52 -7.35
N GLU A 375 26.74 6.47 -7.01
CA GLU A 375 26.86 5.15 -7.64
C GLU A 375 25.94 4.95 -8.84
N CYS A 376 24.82 5.67 -8.89
CA CYS A 376 23.77 5.51 -9.91
C CYS A 376 23.45 6.82 -10.64
N GLY A 377 24.01 7.96 -10.23
CA GLY A 377 23.67 9.26 -10.78
C GLY A 377 22.22 9.65 -10.51
N TRP A 378 21.67 9.25 -9.37
CA TRP A 378 20.30 9.60 -9.00
C TRP A 378 20.13 11.12 -8.88
N VAL A 379 19.01 11.62 -9.40
CA VAL A 379 18.68 13.04 -9.41
C VAL A 379 17.59 13.31 -8.40
N ALA A 380 17.88 14.17 -7.44
CA ALA A 380 16.86 14.62 -6.48
C ALA A 380 15.77 15.43 -7.21
N PRO A 381 14.51 15.34 -6.78
CA PRO A 381 13.45 16.18 -7.34
C PRO A 381 13.72 17.65 -7.00
N GLU A 382 13.61 18.50 -8.02
CA GLU A 382 13.77 19.95 -7.86
C GLU A 382 12.48 20.63 -7.37
N GLU A 383 11.36 19.93 -7.48
CA GLU A 383 10.04 20.47 -7.21
C GLU A 383 9.69 20.31 -5.74
N SER A 384 9.68 21.44 -5.02
CA SER A 384 9.43 21.53 -3.57
C SER A 384 8.01 21.22 -3.13
N ASP A 385 7.05 21.10 -4.04
CA ASP A 385 5.63 20.98 -3.76
C ASP A 385 5.07 19.55 -3.88
N LYS A 386 5.92 18.52 -4.05
CA LYS A 386 5.49 17.14 -4.29
C LYS A 386 5.52 16.20 -3.09
N GLY A 387 5.80 16.71 -1.89
CA GLY A 387 5.95 15.87 -0.71
C GLY A 387 7.13 14.90 -0.84
N LEU A 388 7.04 13.74 -0.18
CA LEU A 388 8.14 12.75 -0.10
C LEU A 388 8.26 11.86 -1.34
N HIS A 389 7.22 11.75 -2.15
CA HIS A 389 7.17 10.92 -3.36
C HIS A 389 7.64 11.69 -4.58
N THR A 390 8.62 11.15 -5.28
CA THR A 390 9.42 11.91 -6.24
C THR A 390 9.33 11.43 -7.69
N SER A 391 8.61 10.34 -7.97
CA SER A 391 8.58 9.75 -9.31
C SER A 391 7.37 10.14 -10.16
N CYS A 392 6.38 10.84 -9.59
CA CYS A 392 5.08 11.03 -10.19
C CYS A 392 4.58 12.49 -10.07
N LYS A 393 4.12 13.08 -11.20
CA LYS A 393 3.57 14.46 -11.24
C LYS A 393 2.15 14.58 -10.69
N ILE A 394 1.44 13.46 -10.47
CA ILE A 394 0.06 13.44 -9.96
C ILE A 394 -0.02 13.13 -8.45
N GLU A 395 1.09 13.22 -7.75
CA GLU A 395 1.17 12.83 -6.33
C GLU A 395 0.17 13.62 -5.47
N LYS A 396 0.08 14.94 -5.64
CA LYS A 396 -0.90 15.78 -4.90
C LYS A 396 -2.35 15.33 -5.12
N CYS A 397 -2.74 15.01 -6.35
CA CYS A 397 -4.11 14.53 -6.63
C CYS A 397 -4.40 13.20 -5.93
N LYS A 398 -3.42 12.30 -5.93
CA LYS A 398 -3.51 11.01 -5.25
C LYS A 398 -3.64 11.18 -3.74
N GLU A 399 -2.79 11.99 -3.14
CA GLU A 399 -2.81 12.28 -1.70
C GLU A 399 -4.13 12.91 -1.27
N HIS A 400 -4.60 13.90 -2.02
CA HIS A 400 -5.89 14.53 -1.77
C HIS A 400 -7.03 13.50 -1.81
N SER A 401 -7.09 12.69 -2.85
CA SER A 401 -8.12 11.65 -2.98
C SER A 401 -8.10 10.68 -1.79
N GLN A 402 -6.93 10.23 -1.34
CA GLN A 402 -6.79 9.38 -0.17
C GLN A 402 -7.26 10.08 1.10
N PHE A 403 -6.83 11.33 1.29
CA PHE A 403 -7.15 12.12 2.48
C PHE A 403 -8.65 12.43 2.56
N ALA A 404 -9.26 12.94 1.49
CA ALA A 404 -10.67 13.27 1.44
C ALA A 404 -11.56 12.03 1.69
N ARG A 405 -11.23 10.90 1.09
CA ARG A 405 -11.99 9.65 1.30
C ARG A 405 -11.89 9.13 2.73
N PHE A 406 -10.71 9.21 3.34
CA PHE A 406 -10.51 8.83 4.74
C PHE A 406 -11.24 9.80 5.67
N TYR A 407 -11.12 11.10 5.43
CA TYR A 407 -11.76 12.15 6.21
C TYR A 407 -13.28 12.00 6.19
N HIS A 408 -13.89 11.79 5.03
CA HIS A 408 -15.34 11.61 4.87
C HIS A 408 -15.82 10.18 5.16
N MET A 409 -15.01 9.34 5.78
CA MET A 409 -15.36 7.95 6.10
C MET A 409 -15.87 7.13 4.90
N ARG A 410 -15.27 7.37 3.73
CA ARG A 410 -15.50 6.59 2.49
C ARG A 410 -14.45 5.50 2.28
N SER A 411 -13.34 5.58 3.01
CA SER A 411 -12.26 4.57 3.00
C SER A 411 -11.67 4.44 4.40
N THR A 412 -11.27 3.24 4.77
CA THR A 412 -10.48 2.99 5.99
C THR A 412 -8.98 3.14 5.76
N MET A 413 -8.58 3.43 4.53
CA MET A 413 -7.18 3.61 4.17
C MET A 413 -6.66 4.93 4.70
N ILE A 414 -5.71 4.84 5.63
CA ILE A 414 -4.99 6.00 6.12
C ILE A 414 -4.12 6.54 4.97
N PRO A 415 -4.12 7.87 4.72
CA PRO A 415 -3.28 8.45 3.68
C PRO A 415 -1.82 8.08 3.83
N PHE A 416 -1.17 7.67 2.73
CA PHE A 416 0.22 7.21 2.78
C PHE A 416 1.17 8.28 3.27
N SER A 417 1.03 9.52 2.81
CA SER A 417 1.85 10.64 3.25
C SER A 417 1.77 10.86 4.76
N ALA A 418 0.59 10.70 5.36
CA ALA A 418 0.40 10.83 6.80
C ALA A 418 1.25 9.82 7.59
N LEU A 419 1.28 8.56 7.14
CA LEU A 419 2.09 7.51 7.75
C LEU A 419 3.58 7.73 7.51
N GLU A 420 3.94 8.07 6.28
CA GLU A 420 5.32 8.24 5.85
C GLU A 420 6.01 9.39 6.57
N ILE A 421 5.37 10.56 6.65
CA ILE A 421 5.88 11.73 7.37
C ILE A 421 6.00 11.43 8.89
N ALA A 422 4.99 10.75 9.48
CA ALA A 422 5.03 10.37 10.88
C ALA A 422 6.20 9.43 11.19
N ILE A 423 6.45 8.44 10.36
CA ILE A 423 7.55 7.48 10.53
C ILE A 423 8.89 8.16 10.25
N ALA A 424 8.99 9.00 9.23
CA ALA A 424 10.20 9.76 8.91
C ALA A 424 10.59 10.69 10.07
N SER A 425 9.63 11.35 10.70
CA SER A 425 9.86 12.16 11.90
C SER A 425 10.34 11.31 13.08
N ARG A 426 9.71 10.16 13.32
CA ARG A 426 10.11 9.23 14.38
C ARG A 426 11.53 8.68 14.20
N SER A 427 11.89 8.38 12.94
CA SER A 427 13.19 7.80 12.59
C SER A 427 14.31 8.83 12.43
N ASN A 428 14.03 10.11 12.72
CA ASN A 428 14.95 11.23 12.49
C ASN A 428 15.40 11.40 11.01
N ASN A 429 14.67 10.83 10.07
CA ASN A 429 14.87 11.10 8.63
C ASN A 429 14.43 12.51 8.26
N LEU A 430 13.46 13.04 8.99
CA LEU A 430 13.07 14.45 8.96
C LEU A 430 13.11 15.02 10.37
N SER A 431 13.70 16.20 10.56
CA SER A 431 13.52 16.93 11.82
C SER A 431 12.02 17.25 12.00
N ARG A 432 11.61 17.52 13.25
CA ARG A 432 10.22 17.86 13.54
C ARG A 432 9.74 19.07 12.72
N GLU A 433 10.59 20.08 12.56
CA GLU A 433 10.32 21.30 11.79
C GLU A 433 10.10 20.98 10.31
N LYS A 434 11.03 20.23 9.70
CA LYS A 434 10.90 19.80 8.30
C LYS A 434 9.68 18.90 8.08
N ALA A 435 9.40 18.01 9.02
CA ALA A 435 8.22 17.15 8.95
C ALA A 435 6.92 17.97 9.03
N MET A 436 6.90 19.03 9.84
CA MET A 436 5.76 19.98 9.89
C MET A 436 5.62 20.78 8.60
N GLU A 437 6.72 21.20 7.97
CA GLU A 437 6.68 21.86 6.66
C GLU A 437 6.10 20.93 5.58
N GLU A 438 6.55 19.67 5.51
CA GLU A 438 6.03 18.68 4.58
C GLU A 438 4.54 18.40 4.85
N LEU A 439 4.14 18.32 6.11
CA LEU A 439 2.74 18.15 6.48
C LEU A 439 1.89 19.32 5.99
N LYS A 440 2.32 20.56 6.20
CA LYS A 440 1.61 21.76 5.72
C LYS A 440 1.49 21.79 4.20
N LYS A 441 2.53 21.39 3.49
CA LYS A 441 2.49 21.26 2.02
C LYS A 441 1.49 20.19 1.57
N SER A 442 1.48 19.02 2.22
CA SER A 442 0.56 17.92 1.90
C SER A 442 -0.90 18.26 2.22
N LEU A 443 -1.15 19.08 3.24
CA LEU A 443 -2.47 19.53 3.64
C LEU A 443 -2.88 20.89 3.04
N GLY A 444 -2.08 21.47 2.15
CA GLY A 444 -2.33 22.75 1.50
C GLY A 444 -3.44 22.71 0.44
N PHE A 445 -4.46 21.86 0.61
CA PHE A 445 -5.63 21.75 -0.25
C PHE A 445 -6.92 21.76 0.57
N SER A 446 -8.00 22.21 -0.04
CA SER A 446 -9.34 22.12 0.55
C SER A 446 -9.81 20.67 0.59
N LEU A 447 -10.49 20.26 1.67
CA LEU A 447 -11.15 18.96 1.76
C LEU A 447 -12.40 18.88 0.86
N ASP A 448 -12.98 20.01 0.54
CA ASP A 448 -14.20 20.14 -0.22
C ASP A 448 -13.94 20.24 -1.73
N GLU A 449 -12.74 20.64 -2.13
CA GLU A 449 -12.36 20.81 -3.53
C GLU A 449 -11.21 19.85 -3.90
N ILE A 450 -11.44 19.00 -4.88
CA ILE A 450 -10.37 18.17 -5.46
C ILE A 450 -9.43 19.09 -6.22
N PRO A 451 -8.11 19.11 -5.90
CA PRO A 451 -7.15 19.90 -6.65
C PRO A 451 -7.22 19.52 -8.12
N GLU A 452 -7.39 20.51 -8.98
CA GLU A 452 -7.39 20.27 -10.41
C GLU A 452 -6.02 19.79 -10.86
N CYS A 453 -5.93 18.50 -11.15
CA CYS A 453 -4.78 17.94 -11.80
C CYS A 453 -5.00 17.97 -13.32
N ALA A 454 -4.45 18.98 -13.99
CA ALA A 454 -4.59 19.14 -15.44
C ALA A 454 -4.20 17.85 -16.21
N ILE A 455 -3.19 17.13 -15.70
CA ILE A 455 -2.74 15.85 -16.27
C ILE A 455 -3.84 14.79 -16.20
N MET A 456 -4.58 14.73 -15.08
CA MET A 456 -5.63 13.71 -14.92
C MET A 456 -6.91 14.04 -15.72
N ARG A 457 -7.11 15.28 -16.10
CA ARG A 457 -8.23 15.65 -16.99
C ARG A 457 -8.17 14.96 -18.36
N GLU A 458 -6.97 14.63 -18.83
CA GLU A 458 -6.81 13.89 -20.10
C GLU A 458 -7.33 12.44 -19.98
N TYR A 459 -7.44 11.91 -18.77
CA TYR A 459 -7.80 10.52 -18.50
C TYR A 459 -9.13 10.36 -17.77
N ILE A 460 -9.67 11.42 -17.16
CA ILE A 460 -10.91 11.37 -16.38
C ILE A 460 -11.91 12.34 -16.97
N GLU A 461 -12.96 11.81 -17.54
CA GLU A 461 -14.14 12.57 -17.95
C GLU A 461 -14.98 12.90 -16.70
N ARG A 462 -15.31 14.18 -16.52
CA ARG A 462 -16.18 14.68 -15.45
C ARG A 462 -17.58 14.97 -15.98
#